data_c50e741ddeb49db042fef37d10695300
#
_entry.id   c50e741ddeb49db042fef37d10695300
#
_cell.length_a   1.000
_cell.length_b   1.000
_cell.length_c   1.000
_cell.angle_alpha   90.00
_cell.angle_beta   90.00
_cell.angle_gamma   90.00
#
_symmetry.space_group_name_H-M   'P 1'
#
loop_
_entity.id
_entity.type
_entity.pdbx_description
1 polymer ?
#
loop_
_entity_poly.entity_id
_entity_poly.type
_entity_poly.pdbx_seq_one_letter_code
_entity_poly.pdbx_strand_id
1 'polypeptide(L)'
;MHKIINRKEILFLMGASIFLINAGSSSSYNSSEDASITSTVLQNKMELENGLRIVEGLVYSKKFKRALNQLRVLENKYSDSADVHNYLGFVYRKMNELSKSGIHYNKALRIEPMHIGALEYQGELFVMTKQIKKAQKNLNLLKQICGVNCKEYKKLKKVINK
;
A
#
# COMPACT_ATOMS: atom_id res chain seq x y z
N MET A 1 14.74 -32.14 10.30
CA MET A 1 13.33 -32.55 10.36
C MET A 1 12.54 -31.50 11.08
N HIS A 2 11.91 -30.56 10.36
CA HIS A 2 11.05 -29.52 10.94
C HIS A 2 9.61 -29.89 10.64
N LYS A 3 8.86 -30.17 11.71
CA LYS A 3 7.45 -30.54 11.67
C LYS A 3 6.62 -29.31 11.27
N ILE A 4 5.92 -29.42 10.16
CA ILE A 4 4.93 -28.44 9.69
C ILE A 4 3.71 -28.59 10.59
N ILE A 5 3.44 -27.56 11.42
CA ILE A 5 2.24 -27.50 12.26
C ILE A 5 1.05 -27.15 11.37
N ASN A 6 0.15 -28.09 11.23
CA ASN A 6 -1.04 -28.00 10.39
C ASN A 6 -2.11 -27.11 11.07
N ARG A 7 -2.63 -26.13 10.36
CA ARG A 7 -3.55 -25.06 10.79
C ARG A 7 -4.94 -25.55 11.27
N LYS A 8 -5.18 -26.85 11.36
CA LYS A 8 -6.48 -27.43 11.71
C LYS A 8 -6.62 -27.89 13.18
N GLU A 9 -5.58 -27.77 14.01
CA GLU A 9 -5.64 -28.29 15.39
C GLU A 9 -5.80 -27.24 16.51
N ILE A 10 -6.10 -25.98 16.18
CA ILE A 10 -6.28 -24.92 17.19
C ILE A 10 -7.76 -24.72 17.60
N LEU A 11 -8.65 -25.60 17.19
CA LEU A 11 -10.10 -25.39 17.39
C LEU A 11 -10.72 -26.32 18.45
N PHE A 12 -9.95 -26.81 19.43
CA PHE A 12 -10.52 -27.67 20.47
C PHE A 12 -9.85 -27.48 21.83
N LEU A 13 -10.03 -26.31 22.48
CA LEU A 13 -9.87 -26.12 23.92
C LEU A 13 -10.42 -24.72 24.33
N MET A 14 -11.72 -24.53 24.28
CA MET A 14 -12.38 -23.55 25.12
C MET A 14 -13.46 -24.25 25.91
N GLY A 15 -13.07 -24.67 27.11
CA GLY A 15 -13.95 -25.21 28.13
C GLY A 15 -14.98 -24.19 28.57
N ALA A 16 -16.19 -24.67 28.71
CA ALA A 16 -17.35 -23.96 29.22
C ALA A 16 -17.11 -23.45 30.65
N SER A 17 -16.99 -22.15 30.83
CA SER A 17 -17.22 -21.49 32.13
C SER A 17 -18.55 -20.78 32.07
N ILE A 18 -19.55 -21.37 32.70
CA ILE A 18 -20.84 -20.76 32.94
C ILE A 18 -20.64 -19.67 33.98
N PHE A 19 -20.67 -18.39 33.55
CA PHE A 19 -20.79 -17.26 34.45
C PHE A 19 -22.26 -16.85 34.49
N LEU A 20 -22.88 -17.02 35.67
CA LEU A 20 -24.16 -16.44 36.01
C LEU A 20 -24.00 -14.91 36.02
N ILE A 21 -24.59 -14.22 35.05
CA ILE A 21 -24.63 -12.77 35.00
C ILE A 21 -25.90 -12.30 35.60
N ASN A 22 -25.74 -11.60 36.74
CA ASN A 22 -26.74 -10.84 37.45
C ASN A 22 -27.35 -9.78 36.52
N ALA A 23 -28.67 -9.72 36.46
CA ALA A 23 -29.42 -8.74 35.69
C ALA A 23 -29.29 -7.35 36.34
N GLY A 24 -28.92 -6.35 35.54
CA GLY A 24 -29.05 -4.96 35.96
C GLY A 24 -28.04 -4.00 35.34
N SER A 25 -28.30 -3.54 34.15
CA SER A 25 -28.28 -2.16 33.67
C SER A 25 -28.35 -2.14 32.15
N SER A 26 -29.44 -1.65 31.63
CA SER A 26 -29.64 -1.33 30.22
C SER A 26 -28.70 -0.19 29.81
N SER A 27 -27.51 -0.52 29.35
CA SER A 27 -26.72 0.36 28.49
C SER A 27 -27.32 0.30 27.10
N SER A 28 -28.06 1.34 26.73
CA SER A 28 -28.47 1.57 25.36
C SER A 28 -27.19 1.82 24.54
N TYR A 29 -26.66 0.77 23.88
CA TYR A 29 -25.64 0.89 22.86
C TYR A 29 -26.23 1.71 21.72
N ASN A 30 -25.62 2.88 21.45
CA ASN A 30 -25.96 3.74 20.33
C ASN A 30 -25.55 3.09 19.01
N SER A 31 -26.38 2.22 18.47
CA SER A 31 -26.20 1.59 17.15
C SER A 31 -26.22 2.59 15.97
N SER A 32 -26.60 3.85 16.21
CA SER A 32 -26.63 4.90 15.20
C SER A 32 -25.27 5.56 14.93
N GLU A 33 -24.37 5.63 15.92
CA GLU A 33 -23.02 6.21 15.75
C GLU A 33 -22.12 5.27 14.95
N ASP A 34 -22.16 3.98 15.21
CA ASP A 34 -21.37 2.98 14.47
C ASP A 34 -21.73 2.91 12.98
N ALA A 35 -23.02 3.03 12.64
CA ALA A 35 -23.50 3.03 11.26
C ALA A 35 -23.02 4.28 10.50
N SER A 36 -22.99 5.45 11.15
CA SER A 36 -22.55 6.70 10.54
C SER A 36 -21.03 6.73 10.29
N ILE A 37 -20.24 6.22 11.24
CA ILE A 37 -18.77 6.09 11.10
C ILE A 37 -18.43 5.13 9.95
N THR A 38 -19.09 3.98 9.90
CA THR A 38 -18.88 2.98 8.85
C THR A 38 -19.19 3.54 7.46
N SER A 39 -20.29 4.29 7.32
CA SER A 39 -20.66 4.91 6.05
C SER A 39 -19.63 5.96 5.57
N THR A 40 -19.12 6.78 6.50
CA THR A 40 -18.11 7.79 6.22
C THR A 40 -16.76 7.18 5.80
N VAL A 41 -16.33 6.11 6.48
CA VAL A 41 -15.09 5.38 6.14
C VAL A 41 -15.19 4.77 4.75
N LEU A 42 -16.33 4.13 4.43
CA LEU A 42 -16.57 3.55 3.13
C LEU A 42 -16.59 4.61 2.02
N GLN A 43 -17.24 5.74 2.27
CA GLN A 43 -17.28 6.86 1.33
C GLN A 43 -15.89 7.43 1.05
N ASN A 44 -15.07 7.65 2.09
CA ASN A 44 -13.69 8.12 1.95
C ASN A 44 -12.83 7.14 1.14
N LYS A 45 -12.99 5.84 1.38
CA LYS A 45 -12.30 4.80 0.61
C LYS A 45 -12.68 4.84 -0.87
N MET A 46 -13.97 4.90 -1.18
CA MET A 46 -14.48 4.98 -2.56
C MET A 46 -13.98 6.25 -3.27
N GLU A 47 -13.92 7.38 -2.57
CA GLU A 47 -13.42 8.63 -3.13
C GLU A 47 -11.93 8.55 -3.45
N LEU A 48 -11.12 7.98 -2.55
CA LEU A 48 -9.70 7.74 -2.79
C LEU A 48 -9.49 6.82 -4.02
N GLU A 49 -10.18 5.69 -4.08
CA GLU A 49 -10.09 4.74 -5.20
C GLU A 49 -10.48 5.39 -6.54
N ASN A 50 -11.54 6.20 -6.55
CA ASN A 50 -11.95 6.96 -7.73
C ASN A 50 -10.89 8.00 -8.14
N GLY A 51 -10.32 8.72 -7.19
CA GLY A 51 -9.24 9.68 -7.43
C GLY A 51 -7.99 9.03 -8.01
N LEU A 52 -7.60 7.88 -7.48
CA LEU A 52 -6.45 7.11 -7.98
C LEU A 52 -6.70 6.56 -9.39
N ARG A 53 -7.91 6.13 -9.71
CA ARG A 53 -8.27 5.70 -11.08
C ARG A 53 -8.16 6.83 -12.09
N ILE A 54 -8.55 8.06 -11.72
CA ILE A 54 -8.34 9.25 -12.57
C ILE A 54 -6.84 9.49 -12.78
N VAL A 55 -6.04 9.40 -11.72
CA VAL A 55 -4.58 9.53 -11.79
C VAL A 55 -3.99 8.49 -12.73
N GLU A 56 -4.39 7.24 -12.61
CA GLU A 56 -3.93 6.14 -13.48
C GLU A 56 -4.20 6.44 -14.95
N GLY A 57 -5.41 6.90 -15.30
CA GLY A 57 -5.76 7.30 -16.66
C GLY A 57 -4.92 8.47 -17.17
N LEU A 58 -4.60 9.45 -16.32
CA LEU A 58 -3.73 10.57 -16.66
C LEU A 58 -2.28 10.13 -16.86
N VAL A 59 -1.78 9.21 -16.04
CA VAL A 59 -0.44 8.60 -16.16
C VAL A 59 -0.33 7.79 -17.43
N TYR A 60 -1.32 6.95 -17.72
CA TYR A 60 -1.37 6.18 -18.97
C TYR A 60 -1.34 7.08 -20.21
N SER A 61 -2.07 8.21 -20.17
CA SER A 61 -2.10 9.23 -21.21
C SER A 61 -0.88 10.18 -21.18
N LYS A 62 0.14 9.92 -20.34
CA LYS A 62 1.35 10.74 -20.15
C LYS A 62 1.08 12.20 -19.76
N LYS A 63 -0.09 12.50 -19.22
CA LYS A 63 -0.50 13.85 -18.76
C LYS A 63 0.03 14.12 -17.33
N PHE A 64 1.35 14.02 -17.14
CA PHE A 64 1.99 14.02 -15.80
C PHE A 64 1.72 15.27 -14.97
N LYS A 65 1.67 16.48 -15.58
CA LYS A 65 1.33 17.71 -14.85
C LYS A 65 -0.09 17.66 -14.27
N ARG A 66 -1.05 17.14 -15.06
CA ARG A 66 -2.44 16.98 -14.58
C ARG A 66 -2.55 15.89 -13.50
N ALA A 67 -1.84 14.78 -13.67
CA ALA A 67 -1.75 13.74 -12.66
C ALA A 67 -1.18 14.28 -11.35
N LEU A 68 -0.12 15.10 -11.41
CA LEU A 68 0.46 15.74 -10.23
C LEU A 68 -0.53 16.65 -9.50
N ASN A 69 -1.29 17.48 -10.23
CA ASN A 69 -2.30 18.33 -9.61
C ASN A 69 -3.38 17.52 -8.90
N GLN A 70 -3.88 16.47 -9.52
CA GLN A 70 -4.85 15.56 -8.90
C GLN A 70 -4.27 14.86 -7.68
N LEU A 71 -3.03 14.39 -7.75
CA LEU A 71 -2.34 13.73 -6.64
C LEU A 71 -2.12 14.66 -5.44
N ARG A 72 -1.86 15.95 -5.66
CA ARG A 72 -1.75 16.92 -4.55
C ARG A 72 -3.07 17.10 -3.80
N VAL A 73 -4.20 17.06 -4.51
CA VAL A 73 -5.52 17.08 -3.86
C VAL A 73 -5.72 15.85 -3.02
N LEU A 74 -5.37 14.66 -3.57
CA LEU A 74 -5.45 13.40 -2.82
C LEU A 74 -4.48 13.37 -1.63
N GLU A 75 -3.25 13.86 -1.78
CA GLU A 75 -2.27 13.92 -0.69
C GLU A 75 -2.75 14.78 0.48
N ASN A 76 -3.40 15.92 0.21
CA ASN A 76 -3.93 16.80 1.24
C ASN A 76 -5.04 16.10 2.06
N LYS A 77 -5.84 15.25 1.44
CA LYS A 77 -6.95 14.54 2.11
C LYS A 77 -6.54 13.18 2.67
N TYR A 78 -5.63 12.49 2.01
CA TYR A 78 -5.20 11.10 2.29
C TYR A 78 -3.68 11.03 2.43
N SER A 79 -3.13 11.81 3.38
CA SER A 79 -1.69 11.96 3.57
C SER A 79 -0.95 10.70 4.02
N ASP A 80 -1.67 9.70 4.48
CA ASP A 80 -1.20 8.38 4.92
C ASP A 80 -1.53 7.25 3.92
N SER A 81 -1.92 7.59 2.69
CA SER A 81 -2.11 6.61 1.63
C SER A 81 -0.78 6.27 0.94
N ALA A 82 -0.35 5.01 1.06
CA ALA A 82 0.84 4.51 0.36
C ALA A 82 0.70 4.61 -1.16
N ASP A 83 -0.49 4.33 -1.71
CA ASP A 83 -0.76 4.45 -3.13
C ASP A 83 -0.60 5.88 -3.65
N VAL A 84 -1.13 6.88 -2.93
CA VAL A 84 -0.98 8.29 -3.31
C VAL A 84 0.50 8.65 -3.41
N HIS A 85 1.30 8.26 -2.40
CA HIS A 85 2.73 8.53 -2.42
C HIS A 85 3.48 7.71 -3.48
N ASN A 86 3.07 6.48 -3.76
CA ASN A 86 3.62 5.70 -4.85
C ASN A 86 3.40 6.39 -6.21
N TYR A 87 2.17 6.87 -6.49
CA TYR A 87 1.89 7.61 -7.72
C TYR A 87 2.60 8.96 -7.78
N LEU A 88 2.73 9.71 -6.66
CA LEU A 88 3.54 10.93 -6.61
C LEU A 88 4.99 10.63 -6.97
N GLY A 89 5.58 9.60 -6.36
CA GLY A 89 6.93 9.14 -6.70
C GLY A 89 7.08 8.82 -8.18
N PHE A 90 6.12 8.09 -8.75
CA PHE A 90 6.11 7.73 -10.17
C PHE A 90 6.05 8.98 -11.07
N VAL A 91 5.11 9.89 -10.81
CA VAL A 91 4.91 11.09 -11.62
C VAL A 91 6.13 12.00 -11.55
N TYR A 92 6.71 12.24 -10.36
CA TYR A 92 7.95 13.01 -10.22
C TYR A 92 9.12 12.37 -10.97
N ARG A 93 9.26 11.04 -10.92
CA ARG A 93 10.30 10.34 -11.70
C ARG A 93 10.10 10.53 -13.21
N LYS A 94 8.87 10.46 -13.72
CA LYS A 94 8.56 10.71 -15.13
C LYS A 94 8.81 12.15 -15.56
N MET A 95 8.74 13.09 -14.62
CA MET A 95 9.08 14.51 -14.82
C MET A 95 10.58 14.80 -14.59
N ASN A 96 11.40 13.77 -14.35
CA ASN A 96 12.83 13.87 -14.03
C ASN A 96 13.16 14.60 -12.70
N GLU A 97 12.19 14.74 -11.81
CA GLU A 97 12.35 15.29 -10.46
C GLU A 97 12.75 14.18 -9.47
N LEU A 98 13.92 13.57 -9.68
CA LEU A 98 14.34 12.33 -9.03
C LEU A 98 14.42 12.43 -7.51
N SER A 99 14.82 13.58 -6.97
CA SER A 99 14.86 13.81 -5.51
C SER A 99 13.47 13.74 -4.89
N LYS A 100 12.49 14.44 -5.47
CA LYS A 100 11.10 14.38 -4.99
C LYS A 100 10.50 12.99 -5.14
N SER A 101 10.81 12.31 -6.25
CA SER A 101 10.41 10.92 -6.47
C SER A 101 10.88 10.02 -5.31
N GLY A 102 12.15 10.11 -4.94
CA GLY A 102 12.72 9.34 -3.83
C GLY A 102 12.04 9.61 -2.48
N ILE A 103 11.72 10.88 -2.20
CA ILE A 103 10.99 11.26 -0.96
C ILE A 103 9.63 10.54 -0.90
N HIS A 104 8.88 10.58 -1.99
CA HIS A 104 7.53 9.99 -2.00
C HIS A 104 7.56 8.47 -1.98
N TYR A 105 8.47 7.79 -2.69
CA TYR A 105 8.62 6.34 -2.54
C TYR A 105 9.03 5.93 -1.12
N ASN A 106 9.93 6.69 -0.47
CA ASN A 106 10.28 6.44 0.93
C ASN A 106 9.07 6.61 1.84
N LYS A 107 8.19 7.60 1.57
CA LYS A 107 6.97 7.80 2.35
C LYS A 107 5.98 6.65 2.14
N ALA A 108 5.76 6.21 0.90
CA ALA A 108 4.94 5.05 0.59
C ALA A 108 5.42 3.79 1.35
N LEU A 109 6.72 3.51 1.33
CA LEU A 109 7.30 2.34 2.00
C LEU A 109 7.41 2.46 3.53
N ARG A 110 7.30 3.67 4.09
CA ARG A 110 7.13 3.84 5.56
C ARG A 110 5.70 3.52 5.99
N ILE A 111 4.71 3.88 5.17
CA ILE A 111 3.28 3.61 5.43
C ILE A 111 3.02 2.11 5.21
N GLU A 112 3.48 1.57 4.10
CA GLU A 112 3.31 0.17 3.73
C GLU A 112 4.64 -0.44 3.26
N PRO A 113 5.42 -1.06 4.18
CA PRO A 113 6.76 -1.60 3.85
C PRO A 113 6.77 -2.68 2.76
N MET A 114 5.64 -3.36 2.55
CA MET A 114 5.51 -4.41 1.54
C MET A 114 4.76 -3.96 0.27
N HIS A 115 4.61 -2.66 0.06
CA HIS A 115 3.93 -2.12 -1.12
C HIS A 115 4.69 -2.45 -2.41
N ILE A 116 4.21 -3.44 -3.14
CA ILE A 116 4.89 -4.05 -4.31
C ILE A 116 5.22 -3.01 -5.39
N GLY A 117 4.28 -2.13 -5.73
CA GLY A 117 4.50 -1.09 -6.73
C GLY A 117 5.56 -0.06 -6.32
N ALA A 118 5.59 0.34 -5.03
CA ALA A 118 6.59 1.28 -4.53
C ALA A 118 7.99 0.66 -4.52
N LEU A 119 8.13 -0.62 -4.18
CA LEU A 119 9.40 -1.35 -4.24
C LEU A 119 9.93 -1.45 -5.67
N GLU A 120 9.06 -1.77 -6.64
CA GLU A 120 9.43 -1.82 -8.06
C GLU A 120 9.93 -0.44 -8.53
N TYR A 121 9.11 0.59 -8.37
CA TYR A 121 9.39 1.92 -8.92
C TYR A 121 10.54 2.62 -8.20
N GLN A 122 10.70 2.44 -6.90
CA GLN A 122 11.88 2.91 -6.18
C GLN A 122 13.14 2.16 -6.65
N GLY A 123 13.03 0.86 -6.91
CA GLY A 123 14.11 0.08 -7.48
C GLY A 123 14.55 0.61 -8.85
N GLU A 124 13.61 0.96 -9.74
CA GLU A 124 13.92 1.63 -11.01
C GLU A 124 14.60 3.00 -10.80
N LEU A 125 14.13 3.80 -9.81
CA LEU A 125 14.78 5.07 -9.45
C LEU A 125 16.23 4.83 -9.00
N PHE A 126 16.48 3.80 -8.20
CA PHE A 126 17.83 3.47 -7.76
C PHE A 126 18.75 3.07 -8.94
N VAL A 127 18.22 2.37 -9.94
CA VAL A 127 19.00 2.08 -11.18
C VAL A 127 19.30 3.38 -11.93
N MET A 128 18.32 4.27 -12.13
CA MET A 128 18.51 5.58 -12.77
C MET A 128 19.56 6.44 -12.06
N THR A 129 19.65 6.32 -10.74
CA THR A 129 20.61 7.08 -9.91
C THR A 129 21.89 6.30 -9.58
N LYS A 130 22.17 5.20 -10.31
CA LYS A 130 23.36 4.34 -10.17
C LYS A 130 23.51 3.69 -8.78
N GLN A 131 22.44 3.58 -8.01
CA GLN A 131 22.42 2.96 -6.68
C GLN A 131 22.03 1.47 -6.76
N ILE A 132 22.74 0.69 -7.59
CA ILE A 132 22.38 -0.69 -7.96
C ILE A 132 22.20 -1.60 -6.74
N LYS A 133 23.05 -1.46 -5.71
CA LYS A 133 22.91 -2.26 -4.47
C LYS A 133 21.56 -2.05 -3.77
N LYS A 134 21.00 -0.82 -3.82
CA LYS A 134 19.66 -0.55 -3.26
C LYS A 134 18.56 -1.14 -4.13
N ALA A 135 18.68 -1.05 -5.45
CA ALA A 135 17.76 -1.70 -6.38
C ALA A 135 17.70 -3.21 -6.15
N GLN A 136 18.88 -3.84 -5.95
CA GLN A 136 18.95 -5.28 -5.64
C GLN A 136 18.27 -5.65 -4.30
N LYS A 137 18.34 -4.79 -3.28
CA LYS A 137 17.59 -5.00 -2.02
C LYS A 137 16.08 -5.02 -2.28
N ASN A 138 15.56 -4.05 -3.03
CA ASN A 138 14.14 -4.02 -3.39
C ASN A 138 13.74 -5.26 -4.22
N LEU A 139 14.59 -5.70 -5.15
CA LEU A 139 14.34 -6.91 -5.93
C LEU A 139 14.24 -8.16 -5.04
N ASN A 140 15.11 -8.27 -4.03
CA ASN A 140 15.06 -9.39 -3.08
C ASN A 140 13.78 -9.34 -2.21
N LEU A 141 13.34 -8.14 -1.78
CA LEU A 141 12.07 -7.98 -1.08
C LEU A 141 10.88 -8.40 -1.97
N LEU A 142 10.85 -7.96 -3.23
CA LEU A 142 9.81 -8.39 -4.17
C LEU A 142 9.78 -9.91 -4.34
N LYS A 143 10.96 -10.55 -4.43
CA LYS A 143 11.05 -12.02 -4.47
C LYS A 143 10.41 -12.67 -3.25
N GLN A 144 10.60 -12.13 -2.06
CA GLN A 144 10.04 -12.65 -0.82
C GLN A 144 8.53 -12.44 -0.71
N ILE A 145 8.03 -11.27 -1.16
CA ILE A 145 6.63 -10.87 -1.03
C ILE A 145 5.74 -11.56 -2.06
N CYS A 146 6.14 -11.56 -3.33
CA CYS A 146 5.29 -12.01 -4.44
C CYS A 146 5.93 -13.09 -5.33
N GLY A 147 7.17 -13.49 -5.03
CA GLY A 147 7.87 -14.54 -5.77
C GLY A 147 8.47 -14.07 -7.10
N VAL A 148 9.23 -14.98 -7.73
CA VAL A 148 9.95 -14.69 -9.00
C VAL A 148 9.03 -14.55 -10.21
N ASN A 149 7.79 -15.00 -10.09
CA ASN A 149 6.81 -14.95 -11.19
C ASN A 149 5.98 -13.68 -11.22
N CYS A 150 6.00 -12.87 -10.18
CA CYS A 150 5.23 -11.63 -10.17
C CYS A 150 5.80 -10.60 -11.16
N LYS A 151 4.91 -9.78 -11.67
CA LYS A 151 5.19 -8.80 -12.73
C LYS A 151 6.25 -7.78 -12.31
N GLU A 152 6.15 -7.29 -11.08
CA GLU A 152 7.00 -6.25 -10.52
C GLU A 152 8.44 -6.75 -10.31
N TYR A 153 8.61 -7.98 -9.80
CA TYR A 153 9.92 -8.63 -9.72
C TYR A 153 10.56 -8.76 -11.11
N LYS A 154 9.81 -9.27 -12.10
CA LYS A 154 10.34 -9.46 -13.47
C LYS A 154 10.76 -8.14 -14.11
N LYS A 155 9.96 -7.08 -13.92
CA LYS A 155 10.25 -5.74 -14.44
C LYS A 155 11.52 -5.17 -13.83
N LEU A 156 11.61 -5.14 -12.48
CA LEU A 156 12.77 -4.60 -11.80
C LEU A 156 14.04 -5.41 -12.15
N LYS A 157 13.96 -6.75 -12.17
CA LYS A 157 15.08 -7.61 -12.59
C LYS A 157 15.57 -7.26 -13.98
N LYS A 158 14.66 -7.03 -14.93
CA LYS A 158 15.01 -6.64 -16.30
C LYS A 158 15.73 -5.29 -16.35
N VAL A 159 15.35 -4.34 -15.49
CA VAL A 159 15.96 -3.00 -15.44
C VAL A 159 17.36 -3.04 -14.82
N ILE A 160 17.58 -3.85 -13.78
CA ILE A 160 18.88 -4.02 -13.12
C ILE A 160 19.90 -4.68 -14.06
N ASN A 161 19.46 -5.59 -14.94
CA ASN A 161 20.33 -6.39 -15.80
C ASN A 161 20.60 -5.75 -17.19
N LYS A 162 20.17 -4.49 -17.41
CA LYS A 162 20.51 -3.70 -18.61
C LYS A 162 21.81 -2.94 -18.46
#